data_8d90d84fa792cd893c56e43b5bf12d87
#
_entry.id   8d90d84fa792cd893c56e43b5bf12d87
#
_cell.length_a   1.000
_cell.length_b   1.000
_cell.length_c   1.000
_cell.angle_alpha   90.00
_cell.angle_beta   90.00
_cell.angle_gamma   90.00
#
_symmetry.space_group_name_H-M   'P 1'
#
loop_
_entity.id
_entity.type
_entity.pdbx_description
1 polymer ?
#
loop_
_entity_poly.entity_id
_entity_poly.type
_entity_poly.pdbx_seq_one_letter_code
_entity_poly.pdbx_strand_id
1 'polypeptide(L)' 'MQRTKIKEFNVVIERDSDGYYVASVPALQGCHTQAKSLDKLMARIREAIELCLEVEEQEIEPLEFVGVQKVIVGR' A
#
# COMPACT_ATOMS: atom_id res chain seq x y z
N MET A 1 8.13 -21.17 -21.87
CA MET A 1 6.97 -21.14 -21.14
C MET A 1 6.90 -20.00 -20.16
N GLN A 2 5.78 -19.37 -20.16
CA GLN A 2 5.59 -18.24 -19.35
C GLN A 2 5.22 -18.63 -17.99
N ARG A 3 5.78 -17.98 -17.02
CA ARG A 3 5.47 -18.27 -15.68
C ARG A 3 4.89 -17.07 -15.06
N THR A 4 3.75 -17.16 -14.49
CA THR A 4 3.13 -16.06 -13.81
C THR A 4 3.86 -15.81 -12.52
N LYS A 5 4.29 -14.60 -12.30
CA LYS A 5 4.92 -14.25 -11.07
C LYS A 5 3.92 -13.59 -10.17
N ILE A 6 3.80 -14.11 -8.99
CA ILE A 6 2.90 -13.55 -8.00
C ILE A 6 3.70 -12.64 -7.11
N LYS A 7 3.27 -11.40 -6.98
CA LYS A 7 3.93 -10.45 -6.12
C LYS A 7 3.02 -10.11 -4.98
N GLU A 8 3.62 -10.00 -3.82
CA GLU A 8 2.86 -9.71 -2.62
C GLU A 8 3.30 -8.38 -2.08
N PHE A 9 2.35 -7.58 -1.67
CA PHE A 9 2.64 -6.29 -1.10
C PHE A 9 1.86 -6.15 0.20
N ASN A 10 2.52 -5.58 1.17
CA ASN A 10 1.84 -5.27 2.41
C ASN A 10 1.22 -3.90 2.28
N VAL A 11 -0.01 -3.79 2.72
CA VAL A 11 -0.76 -2.55 2.63
C VAL A 11 -1.08 -2.11 4.04
N VAL A 12 -0.72 -0.89 4.37
CA VAL A 12 -0.99 -0.32 5.67
C VAL A 12 -2.27 0.48 5.56
N ILE A 13 -3.22 0.19 6.45
CA ILE A 13 -4.53 0.82 6.39
C ILE A 13 -4.73 1.66 7.63
N GLU A 14 -5.10 2.90 7.42
CA GLU A 14 -5.34 3.83 8.50
C GLU A 14 -6.68 4.52 8.25
N ARG A 15 -7.15 5.25 9.23
CA ARG A 15 -8.40 5.96 9.07
C ARG A 15 -8.15 7.39 9.46
N ASP A 16 -8.52 8.32 8.59
CA ASP A 16 -8.24 9.71 8.89
C ASP A 16 -9.40 10.33 9.67
N SER A 17 -9.26 11.57 10.04
CA SER A 17 -10.23 12.22 10.92
C SER A 17 -11.56 12.50 10.20
N ASP A 18 -11.57 12.43 8.89
CA ASP A 18 -12.81 12.63 8.15
C ASP A 18 -13.54 11.33 7.90
N GLY A 19 -13.01 10.22 8.41
CA GLY A 19 -13.69 8.94 8.26
C GLY A 19 -13.31 8.17 7.01
N TYR A 20 -12.32 8.64 6.28
CA TYR A 20 -11.85 7.89 5.14
C TYR A 20 -10.82 6.87 5.58
N TYR A 21 -10.85 5.72 4.94
CA TYR A 21 -9.79 4.75 5.13
C TYR A 21 -8.71 5.05 4.12
N VAL A 22 -7.48 5.05 4.58
CA VAL A 22 -6.34 5.38 3.74
C VAL A 22 -5.43 4.17 3.67
N ALA A 23 -5.03 3.80 2.48
CA ALA A 23 -4.15 2.66 2.29
C ALA A 23 -2.86 3.13 1.65
N SER A 24 -1.76 2.58 2.09
CA SER A 24 -0.47 2.89 1.48
C SER A 24 0.34 1.62 1.38
N VAL A 25 1.24 1.59 0.44
CA VAL A 25 2.08 0.43 0.19
C VAL A 25 3.52 0.85 0.43
N PRO A 26 4.12 0.43 1.55
CA PRO A 26 5.47 0.90 1.86
C PRO A 26 6.51 0.56 0.80
N ALA A 27 6.34 -0.56 0.13
CA ALA A 27 7.31 -0.96 -0.88
C ALA A 27 7.25 -0.15 -2.15
N LEU A 28 6.15 0.55 -2.39
CA LEU A 28 5.98 1.32 -3.61
C LEU A 28 5.80 2.77 -3.23
N GLN A 29 6.82 3.55 -3.45
CA GLN A 29 6.80 4.94 -3.02
C GLN A 29 5.69 5.70 -3.71
N GLY A 30 4.90 6.43 -2.95
CA GLY A 30 3.82 7.21 -3.52
C GLY A 30 2.57 6.42 -3.85
N CYS A 31 2.54 5.14 -3.54
CA CYS A 31 1.39 4.33 -3.87
C CYS A 31 0.41 4.34 -2.71
N HIS A 32 -0.64 5.12 -2.82
CA HIS A 32 -1.63 5.19 -1.75
C HIS A 32 -2.97 5.60 -2.35
N THR A 33 -4.02 5.36 -1.58
CA THR A 33 -5.35 5.74 -2.02
C THR A 33 -6.25 5.80 -0.80
N GLN A 34 -7.47 6.22 -0.99
CA GLN A 34 -8.41 6.30 0.12
C GLN A 34 -9.81 6.01 -0.35
N ALA A 35 -10.65 5.62 0.56
CA ALA A 35 -12.04 5.32 0.26
C ALA A 35 -12.84 5.35 1.53
N LYS A 36 -14.16 5.41 1.40
CA LYS A 36 -15.03 5.47 2.55
C LYS A 36 -15.35 4.10 3.14
N SER A 37 -15.07 3.03 2.44
CA SER A 37 -15.31 1.70 2.97
C SER A 37 -14.08 0.85 2.71
N LEU A 38 -13.92 -0.19 3.51
CA LEU A 38 -12.78 -1.07 3.35
C LEU A 38 -12.86 -1.84 2.04
N ASP A 39 -14.08 -2.23 1.66
CA ASP A 39 -14.23 -2.96 0.42
C ASP A 39 -13.75 -2.14 -0.77
N LYS A 40 -14.17 -0.88 -0.81
CA LYS A 40 -13.75 -0.02 -1.89
C LYS A 40 -12.27 0.27 -1.81
N LEU A 41 -11.76 0.41 -0.59
CA LEU A 41 -10.36 0.68 -0.42
C LEU A 41 -9.51 -0.44 -1.00
N MET A 42 -9.90 -1.69 -0.74
CA MET A 42 -9.11 -2.81 -1.23
C MET A 42 -9.12 -2.87 -2.75
N ALA A 43 -10.25 -2.57 -3.35
CA ALA A 43 -10.31 -2.54 -4.80
C ALA A 43 -9.44 -1.44 -5.36
N ARG A 44 -9.47 -0.27 -4.73
CA ARG A 44 -8.71 0.87 -5.20
C ARG A 44 -7.21 0.69 -5.01
N ILE A 45 -6.80 0.09 -3.88
CA ILE A 45 -5.38 -0.06 -3.67
C ILE A 45 -4.81 -1.10 -4.64
N ARG A 46 -5.59 -2.11 -4.99
CA ARG A 46 -5.15 -3.08 -5.97
C ARG A 46 -4.91 -2.39 -7.31
N GLU A 47 -5.83 -1.54 -7.72
CA GLU A 47 -5.66 -0.80 -8.96
C GLU A 47 -4.46 0.14 -8.89
N ALA A 48 -4.28 0.78 -7.74
CA ALA A 48 -3.16 1.69 -7.58
C ALA A 48 -1.84 0.94 -7.68
N ILE A 49 -1.77 -0.25 -7.09
CA ILE A 49 -0.55 -1.04 -7.17
C ILE A 49 -0.28 -1.43 -8.63
N GLU A 50 -1.31 -1.84 -9.33
CA GLU A 50 -1.13 -2.24 -10.73
C GLU A 50 -0.63 -1.07 -11.57
N LEU A 51 -1.17 0.11 -11.32
CA LEU A 51 -0.73 1.28 -12.05
C LEU A 51 0.69 1.66 -11.67
N CYS A 52 1.02 1.59 -10.39
CA CYS A 52 2.37 1.91 -9.98
C CYS A 52 3.38 0.97 -10.61
N LEU A 53 3.04 -0.31 -10.70
CA LEU A 53 3.95 -1.26 -11.31
C LEU A 53 4.10 -1.03 -12.80
N GLU A 54 3.04 -0.57 -13.44
CA GLU A 54 3.11 -0.30 -14.85
C GLU A 54 4.00 0.88 -15.17
N VAL A 55 3.82 1.94 -14.41
CA VAL A 55 4.54 3.16 -14.65
C VAL A 55 6.00 3.01 -14.29
N GLU A 56 6.25 2.34 -13.19
CA GLU A 56 7.58 2.22 -12.72
C GLU A 56 8.18 1.00 -13.21
N GLU A 57 8.77 1.04 -14.30
CA GLU A 57 9.48 -0.08 -14.72
C GLU A 57 10.73 -0.20 -14.01
N GLN A 58 11.05 0.75 -13.15
CA GLN A 58 12.27 0.69 -12.48
C GLN A 58 12.20 -0.24 -11.37
N GLU A 59 13.19 -0.32 -10.60
CA GLU A 59 13.31 -1.22 -9.53
C GLU A 59 12.50 -0.84 -8.39
N ILE A 60 11.92 -1.78 -7.75
CA ILE A 60 11.20 -1.58 -6.51
C ILE A 60 12.23 -1.66 -5.43
N GLU A 61 12.19 -0.73 -4.51
CA GLU A 61 13.11 -0.75 -3.40
C GLU A 61 12.97 -2.07 -2.69
N PRO A 62 14.05 -2.74 -2.45
CA PRO A 62 13.97 -4.05 -1.81
C PRO A 62 13.82 -3.91 -0.31
N LEU A 63 12.71 -3.37 0.12
CA LEU A 63 12.44 -3.22 1.53
C LEU A 63 11.63 -4.39 2.03
N GLU A 64 12.04 -4.90 3.16
CA GLU A 64 11.32 -6.01 3.74
C GLU A 64 10.41 -5.47 4.82
N PHE A 65 9.13 -5.76 4.73
CA PHE A 65 8.19 -5.30 5.74
C PHE A 65 8.40 -6.12 7.00
N VAL A 66 8.64 -5.45 8.11
CA VAL A 66 8.85 -6.14 9.35
C VAL A 66 7.65 -6.02 10.27
N GLY A 67 7.07 -4.86 10.34
CA GLY A 67 5.92 -4.70 11.23
C GLY A 67 5.64 -3.25 11.53
N VAL A 68 4.70 -3.07 12.43
CA VAL A 68 4.29 -1.75 12.85
C VAL A 68 4.44 -1.68 14.35
N GLN A 69 5.06 -0.64 14.84
CA GLN A 69 5.31 -0.50 16.26
C GLN A 69 4.81 0.85 16.74
N LYS A 70 4.06 0.83 17.82
CA LYS A 70 3.56 2.07 18.40
C LYS A 70 4.59 2.58 19.39
N VAL A 71 4.91 3.84 19.30
CA VAL A 71 5.85 4.48 20.22
C VAL A 71 5.13 5.62 20.91
N ILE A 72 5.21 5.64 22.21
CA ILE A 72 4.56 6.67 22.98
C ILE A 72 5.61 7.71 23.37
N VAL A 73 5.32 8.95 23.04
CA VAL A 73 6.25 10.02 23.32
C VAL A 73 5.52 11.05 24.17
N GLY A 74 6.09 11.37 25.30
CA GLY A 74 5.47 12.34 26.19
C GLY A 74 6.24 13.63 26.22
N ARG A 75 5.67 14.65 26.86
CA ARG A 75 6.32 15.93 26.96
C ARG A 75 6.24 16.40 28.35
#